data_d2b6bafd7c14aef75cafde673472e0a3
#
_entry.id   d2b6bafd7c14aef75cafde673472e0a3
#
_cell.length_a   1.000
_cell.length_b   1.000
_cell.length_c   1.000
_cell.angle_alpha   90.00
_cell.angle_beta   90.00
_cell.angle_gamma   90.00
#
_symmetry.space_group_name_H-M   'P 1'
#
loop_
_entity.id
_entity.type
_entity.pdbx_description
1 polymer ?
#
loop_
_entity_poly.entity_id
_entity_poly.type
_entity_poly.pdbx_seq_one_letter_code
_entity_poly.pdbx_strand_id
1 'polypeptide(L)'
;MSGSYFVIFGRRGETEATRLGITATRKLGPAVDRNRIKRVIREIFRRSVPPQPPVDIVVNVRASALTTPFPRLHADLLSRISELRRRIGS
;
A
#
# COMPACT_ATOMS: atom_id res chain seq x y z
N MET A 1 -5.15 8.59 -4.12
CA MET A 1 -6.39 7.85 -3.87
C MET A 1 -6.64 7.66 -2.41
N SER A 2 -7.81 7.98 -1.97
CA SER A 2 -8.19 7.90 -0.56
C SER A 2 -9.18 6.77 -0.35
N GLY A 3 -9.03 6.04 0.76
CA GLY A 3 -9.92 4.94 1.11
C GLY A 3 -10.09 4.79 2.61
N SER A 4 -10.86 3.79 3.03
CA SER A 4 -11.17 3.56 4.45
C SER A 4 -9.94 3.17 5.29
N TYR A 5 -8.99 2.45 4.68
CA TYR A 5 -7.83 1.90 5.39
C TYR A 5 -6.51 2.55 5.00
N PHE A 6 -6.43 3.05 3.77
CA PHE A 6 -5.19 3.58 3.20
C PHE A 6 -5.45 4.82 2.37
N VAL A 7 -4.45 5.70 2.33
CA VAL A 7 -4.36 6.75 1.32
C VAL A 7 -3.15 6.39 0.47
N ILE A 8 -3.36 6.23 -0.84
CA ILE A 8 -2.33 5.76 -1.74
C ILE A 8 -1.98 6.83 -2.76
N PHE A 9 -0.69 7.11 -2.89
CA PHE A 9 -0.14 8.02 -3.90
C PHE A 9 0.76 7.22 -4.82
N GLY A 10 0.77 7.58 -6.10
CA GLY A 10 1.63 6.91 -7.05
C GLY A 10 1.96 7.78 -8.23
N ARG A 11 3.05 7.43 -8.89
CA ARG A 11 3.51 8.09 -10.12
C ARG A 11 4.28 7.07 -10.95
N ARG A 12 4.59 7.42 -12.20
CA ARG A 12 5.43 6.57 -13.03
C ARG A 12 6.77 6.37 -12.36
N GLY A 13 7.26 5.13 -12.37
CA GLY A 13 8.52 4.80 -11.76
C GLY A 13 9.71 5.36 -12.52
N GLU A 14 10.70 5.80 -11.78
CA GLU A 14 11.96 6.30 -12.34
C GLU A 14 13.04 5.22 -12.39
N THR A 15 12.75 4.05 -11.80
CA THR A 15 13.65 2.90 -11.77
C THR A 15 13.10 1.75 -12.58
N GLU A 16 13.85 0.67 -12.70
CA GLU A 16 13.46 -0.50 -13.50
C GLU A 16 12.35 -1.33 -12.86
N ALA A 17 12.08 -1.11 -11.58
CA ALA A 17 11.08 -1.88 -10.85
C ALA A 17 10.19 -0.98 -10.01
N THR A 18 9.00 -1.48 -9.69
CA THR A 18 8.07 -0.81 -8.80
C THR A 18 8.67 -0.67 -7.41
N ARG A 19 8.55 0.54 -6.84
CA ARG A 19 9.02 0.86 -5.50
C ARG A 19 7.84 1.14 -4.57
N LEU A 20 8.00 0.75 -3.31
CA LEU A 20 6.98 0.91 -2.29
C LEU A 20 7.53 1.69 -1.09
N GLY A 21 6.84 2.78 -0.73
CA GLY A 21 7.04 3.47 0.54
C GLY A 21 5.81 3.29 1.41
N ILE A 22 6.01 3.11 2.71
CA ILE A 22 4.91 2.94 3.65
C ILE A 22 5.06 3.94 4.78
N THR A 23 4.01 4.72 5.04
CA THR A 23 3.96 5.65 6.15
C THR A 23 2.96 5.15 7.20
N ALA A 24 3.45 4.89 8.40
CA ALA A 24 2.64 4.53 9.55
C ALA A 24 3.10 5.39 10.72
N THR A 25 2.37 6.47 10.99
CA THR A 25 2.77 7.46 11.98
C THR A 25 2.57 6.97 13.41
N ARG A 26 3.21 7.63 14.37
CA ARG A 26 3.06 7.32 15.80
C ARG A 26 1.62 7.42 16.29
N LYS A 27 0.80 8.22 15.63
CA LYS A 27 -0.61 8.35 15.97
C LYS A 27 -1.40 7.06 15.78
N LEU A 28 -0.90 6.11 15.00
CA LEU A 28 -1.55 4.82 14.80
C LEU A 28 -1.47 3.90 16.01
N GLY A 29 -0.48 4.09 16.88
CA GLY A 29 -0.31 3.26 18.07
C GLY A 29 1.13 2.83 18.30
N PRO A 30 1.35 1.79 19.11
CA PRO A 30 2.69 1.30 19.47
C PRO A 30 3.49 0.84 18.24
N ALA A 31 4.82 0.87 18.39
CA ALA A 31 5.73 0.45 17.32
C ALA A 31 5.47 -0.98 16.85
N VAL A 32 5.08 -1.87 17.76
CA VAL A 32 4.76 -3.27 17.43
C VAL A 32 3.64 -3.34 16.39
N ASP A 33 2.55 -2.60 16.61
CA ASP A 33 1.41 -2.59 15.71
C ASP A 33 1.77 -1.95 14.37
N ARG A 34 2.52 -0.85 14.40
CA ARG A 34 2.98 -0.18 13.19
C ARG A 34 3.87 -1.09 12.34
N ASN A 35 4.80 -1.78 12.98
CA ASN A 35 5.70 -2.70 12.27
C ASN A 35 4.95 -3.89 11.69
N ARG A 36 3.94 -4.39 12.39
CA ARG A 36 3.11 -5.48 11.91
C ARG A 36 2.35 -5.09 10.64
N ILE A 37 1.71 -3.93 10.64
CA ILE A 37 0.94 -3.49 9.47
C ILE A 37 1.86 -3.22 8.27
N LYS A 38 3.04 -2.66 8.49
CA LYS A 38 4.03 -2.47 7.43
C LYS A 38 4.45 -3.79 6.82
N ARG A 39 4.67 -4.81 7.65
CA ARG A 39 5.03 -6.16 7.18
C ARG A 39 3.92 -6.76 6.33
N VAL A 40 2.68 -6.64 6.78
CA VAL A 40 1.52 -7.12 6.03
C VAL A 40 1.44 -6.46 4.65
N ILE A 41 1.60 -5.15 4.59
CA ILE A 41 1.55 -4.41 3.33
C ILE A 41 2.68 -4.85 2.40
N ARG A 42 3.89 -4.99 2.92
CA ARG A 42 5.04 -5.45 2.12
C ARG A 42 4.82 -6.85 1.56
N GLU A 43 4.22 -7.76 2.34
CA GLU A 43 3.92 -9.12 1.88
C GLU A 43 2.88 -9.12 0.77
N ILE A 44 1.82 -8.36 0.92
CA ILE A 44 0.80 -8.22 -0.11
C ILE A 44 1.43 -7.70 -1.41
N PHE A 45 2.23 -6.67 -1.27
CA PHE A 45 2.87 -6.02 -2.41
C PHE A 45 3.82 -6.97 -3.12
N ARG A 46 4.69 -7.63 -2.37
CA ARG A 46 5.68 -8.55 -2.92
C ARG A 46 5.04 -9.72 -3.67
N ARG A 47 3.96 -10.27 -3.14
CA ARG A 47 3.31 -11.45 -3.71
C ARG A 47 2.36 -11.15 -4.85
N SER A 48 1.74 -9.99 -4.83
CA SER A 48 0.57 -9.74 -5.66
C SER A 48 0.72 -8.58 -6.64
N VAL A 49 1.74 -7.73 -6.48
CA VAL A 49 1.95 -6.59 -7.35
C VAL A 49 3.14 -6.85 -8.25
N PRO A 50 2.94 -6.92 -9.58
CA PRO A 50 4.06 -7.16 -10.50
C PRO A 50 5.02 -5.97 -10.50
N PRO A 51 6.32 -6.21 -10.69
CA PRO A 51 7.30 -5.12 -10.75
C PRO A 51 7.21 -4.27 -12.00
N GLN A 52 6.55 -4.77 -13.04
CA GLN A 52 6.42 -4.08 -14.32
C GLN A 52 4.95 -3.93 -14.72
N PRO A 53 4.55 -2.81 -15.33
CA PRO A 53 5.36 -1.59 -15.55
C PRO A 53 5.69 -0.91 -14.22
N PRO A 54 6.87 -0.27 -14.12
CA PRO A 54 7.32 0.29 -12.85
C PRO A 54 6.49 1.50 -12.42
N VAL A 55 6.12 1.52 -11.14
CA VAL A 55 5.45 2.66 -10.51
C VAL A 55 6.06 2.89 -9.14
N ASP A 56 6.08 4.14 -8.71
CA ASP A 56 6.46 4.48 -7.34
C ASP A 56 5.18 4.70 -6.55
N ILE A 57 4.99 3.93 -5.50
CA ILE A 57 3.75 3.94 -4.70
C ILE A 57 4.09 4.26 -3.25
N VAL A 58 3.34 5.18 -2.66
CA VAL A 58 3.40 5.47 -1.22
C VAL A 58 2.05 5.12 -0.62
N VAL A 59 2.06 4.29 0.42
CA VAL A 59 0.86 3.88 1.15
C VAL A 59 0.89 4.53 2.52
N ASN A 60 -0.08 5.41 2.78
CA ASN A 60 -0.27 6.00 4.11
C ASN A 60 -1.34 5.18 4.82
N VAL A 61 -0.98 4.61 5.97
CA VAL A 61 -1.87 3.73 6.73
C VAL A 61 -2.79 4.54 7.63
N ARG A 62 -4.08 4.23 7.58
CA ARG A 62 -5.08 4.80 8.50
C ARG A 62 -5.28 3.89 9.71
N ALA A 63 -5.73 4.47 10.82
CA ALA A 63 -5.96 3.72 12.06
C ALA A 63 -6.93 2.54 11.87
N SER A 64 -7.92 2.69 11.01
CA SER A 64 -8.88 1.63 10.71
C SER A 64 -8.24 0.35 10.17
N ALA A 65 -7.07 0.45 9.56
CA ALA A 65 -6.36 -0.73 9.06
C ALA A 65 -5.90 -1.66 10.18
N LEU A 66 -5.60 -1.10 11.36
CA LEU A 66 -5.09 -1.88 12.48
C LEU A 66 -6.12 -2.86 13.06
N THR A 67 -7.41 -2.56 12.88
CA THR A 67 -8.50 -3.36 13.44
C THR A 67 -9.25 -4.14 12.36
N THR A 68 -8.77 -4.12 11.13
CA THR A 68 -9.43 -4.79 10.01
C THR A 68 -8.77 -6.13 9.72
N PRO A 69 -9.55 -7.22 9.51
CA PRO A 69 -8.99 -8.53 9.18
C PRO A 69 -8.14 -8.49 7.89
N PHE A 70 -7.08 -9.30 7.88
CA PHE A 70 -6.14 -9.38 6.77
C PHE A 70 -6.81 -9.58 5.40
N PRO A 71 -7.78 -10.52 5.22
CA PRO A 71 -8.38 -10.72 3.90
C PRO A 71 -9.01 -9.47 3.32
N ARG A 72 -9.63 -8.65 4.18
CA ARG A 72 -10.24 -7.39 3.75
C ARG A 72 -9.20 -6.35 3.37
N LEU A 73 -8.12 -6.25 4.15
CA LEU A 73 -7.00 -5.35 3.83
C LEU A 73 -6.35 -5.75 2.51
N HIS A 74 -6.15 -7.03 2.31
CA HIS A 74 -5.55 -7.57 1.09
C HIS A 74 -6.37 -7.20 -0.14
N ALA A 75 -7.67 -7.48 -0.12
CA ALA A 75 -8.57 -7.18 -1.23
C ALA A 75 -8.63 -5.68 -1.53
N ASP A 76 -8.75 -4.86 -0.48
CA ASP A 76 -8.84 -3.40 -0.64
C ASP A 76 -7.55 -2.83 -1.23
N LEU A 77 -6.42 -3.23 -0.68
CA LEU A 77 -5.12 -2.72 -1.14
C LEU A 77 -4.86 -3.08 -2.60
N LEU A 78 -5.11 -4.32 -2.98
CA LEU A 78 -4.91 -4.75 -4.37
C LEU A 78 -5.82 -4.03 -5.34
N SER A 79 -7.08 -3.83 -4.96
CA SER A 79 -8.04 -3.10 -5.79
C SER A 79 -7.57 -1.67 -6.04
N ARG A 80 -7.09 -1.00 -5.01
CA ARG A 80 -6.63 0.39 -5.12
C ARG A 80 -5.33 0.51 -5.92
N ILE A 81 -4.40 -0.41 -5.72
CA ILE A 81 -3.15 -0.43 -6.48
C ILE A 81 -3.44 -0.68 -7.96
N SER A 82 -4.32 -1.62 -8.28
CA SER A 82 -4.70 -1.91 -9.66
C SER A 82 -5.32 -0.71 -10.34
N GLU A 83 -6.22 -0.02 -9.65
CA GLU A 83 -6.84 1.19 -10.19
C GLU A 83 -5.82 2.32 -10.41
N LEU A 84 -4.91 2.50 -9.45
CA LEU A 84 -3.85 3.49 -9.56
C LEU A 84 -2.95 3.23 -10.76
N ARG A 85 -2.54 1.97 -10.96
CA ARG A 85 -1.69 1.57 -12.09
C ARG A 85 -2.39 1.84 -13.43
N ARG A 86 -3.69 1.58 -13.52
CA ARG A 86 -4.45 1.88 -14.74
C ARG A 86 -4.44 3.37 -15.04
N ARG A 87 -4.61 4.21 -14.04
CA ARG A 87 -4.60 5.68 -14.21
C ARG A 87 -3.24 6.19 -14.64
N ILE A 88 -2.18 5.67 -14.05
CA ILE A 88 -0.81 6.07 -14.37
C ILE A 88 -0.41 5.59 -15.76
N GLY A 89 -0.87 4.40 -16.14
CA GLY A 89 -0.53 3.77 -17.43
C GLY A 89 -1.32 4.28 -18.62
N SER A 90 -2.35 5.08 -18.40
CA SER A 90 -3.17 5.59 -19.51
C SER A 90 -2.71 6.93 -20.08
#